data_ebd4a410834edbc75979d0cd7541d750
#
_entry.id   ebd4a410834edbc75979d0cd7541d750
#
_cell.length_a   1.000
_cell.length_b   1.000
_cell.length_c   1.000
_cell.angle_alpha   90.00
_cell.angle_beta   90.00
_cell.angle_gamma   90.00
#
_symmetry.space_group_name_H-M   'P 1'
#
loop_
_entity.id
_entity.type
_entity.pdbx_description
1 polymer ?
#
loop_
_entity_poly.entity_id
_entity_poly.type
_entity_poly.pdbx_seq_one_letter_code
_entity_poly.pdbx_strand_id
1 'polypeptide(L)'
;CTKIQRFIGILEITSNFFIDSKPIFTQEDDPFTLRFKVKPIAWLPLEKGIPIHKNIIWDHLSFTQKLPNDSTRWTYMVFSSPRLWPKEDCEYLEQVILQQQSEMKDYPFSEAEKKKVRSLTKIRVSSEKETVIEIPDETSQNKANTSKEERESIQIQATLAEIGEKLGYKIWLPKSDRSRVLNKWWIYL
;
A
#
# COMPACT_ATOMS: atom_id res chain seq x y z
N CYS A 1 3.96 5.34 5.18
CA CYS A 1 3.62 5.79 3.82
C CYS A 1 4.43 4.99 2.80
N THR A 2 3.75 4.16 2.03
CA THR A 2 4.36 3.19 1.12
C THR A 2 5.06 3.86 -0.06
N LYS A 3 4.46 4.90 -0.64
CA LYS A 3 4.99 5.62 -1.81
C LYS A 3 6.38 6.21 -1.58
N ILE A 4 6.63 6.73 -0.39
CA ILE A 4 7.94 7.27 0.02
C ILE A 4 8.74 6.30 0.90
N GLN A 5 8.21 5.11 1.16
CA GLN A 5 8.87 4.04 1.93
C GLN A 5 9.31 4.49 3.33
N ARG A 6 8.40 5.18 4.05
CA ARG A 6 8.64 5.69 5.40
C ARG A 6 7.56 5.25 6.38
N PHE A 7 7.97 4.92 7.59
CA PHE A 7 7.07 4.77 8.72
C PHE A 7 6.73 6.15 9.28
N ILE A 8 5.45 6.52 9.27
CA ILE A 8 4.98 7.86 9.66
C ILE A 8 4.02 7.85 10.84
N GLY A 9 3.67 6.70 11.38
CA GLY A 9 2.78 6.66 12.54
C GLY A 9 2.24 5.28 12.84
N ILE A 10 1.45 5.24 13.92
CA ILE A 10 0.75 4.07 14.43
C ILE A 10 -0.71 4.44 14.57
N LEU A 11 -1.59 3.60 14.02
CA LEU A 11 -3.03 3.74 14.13
C LEU A 11 -3.62 2.53 14.86
N GLU A 12 -4.43 2.78 15.86
CA GLU A 12 -5.23 1.77 16.54
C GLU A 12 -6.60 1.67 15.89
N ILE A 13 -7.04 0.46 15.52
CA ILE A 13 -8.40 0.22 15.04
C ILE A 13 -9.32 0.18 16.26
N THR A 14 -10.33 1.06 16.28
CA THR A 14 -11.23 1.26 17.43
C THR A 14 -12.67 0.80 17.17
N SER A 15 -12.95 0.21 16.00
CA SER A 15 -14.28 -0.30 15.66
C SER A 15 -14.20 -1.58 14.84
N ASN A 16 -15.29 -2.33 14.79
CA ASN A 16 -15.51 -3.28 13.71
C ASN A 16 -15.60 -2.54 12.37
N PHE A 17 -15.47 -3.28 11.26
CA PHE A 17 -15.67 -2.71 9.94
C PHE A 17 -17.12 -2.22 9.77
N PHE A 18 -17.30 -1.20 8.98
CA PHE A 18 -18.61 -0.69 8.56
C PHE A 18 -18.57 -0.31 7.08
N ILE A 19 -19.72 -0.30 6.45
CA ILE A 19 -19.85 0.10 5.05
C ILE A 19 -20.29 1.57 5.02
N ASP A 20 -19.56 2.39 4.28
CA ASP A 20 -19.88 3.80 4.06
C ASP A 20 -19.53 4.16 2.61
N SER A 21 -20.55 4.52 1.83
CA SER A 21 -20.42 4.91 0.43
C SER A 21 -20.08 6.39 0.22
N LYS A 22 -19.97 7.18 1.31
CA LYS A 22 -19.60 8.59 1.19
C LYS A 22 -18.17 8.70 0.62
N PRO A 23 -17.97 9.40 -0.50
CA PRO A 23 -16.63 9.57 -1.07
C PRO A 23 -15.69 10.30 -0.10
N ILE A 24 -14.52 9.71 0.19
CA ILE A 24 -13.48 10.29 1.03
C ILE A 24 -12.15 10.34 0.27
N PHE A 25 -11.79 9.24 -0.39
CA PHE A 25 -10.49 9.06 -1.03
C PHE A 25 -10.49 9.49 -2.49
N THR A 26 -11.60 9.30 -3.19
CA THR A 26 -11.81 9.77 -4.57
C THR A 26 -13.07 10.62 -4.62
N GLN A 27 -13.14 11.59 -5.55
CA GLN A 27 -14.29 12.49 -5.65
C GLN A 27 -15.53 11.80 -6.21
N GLU A 28 -15.34 10.81 -7.07
CA GLU A 28 -16.39 10.03 -7.72
C GLU A 28 -16.05 8.56 -7.59
N ASP A 29 -17.07 7.71 -7.43
CA ASP A 29 -16.93 6.24 -7.36
C ASP A 29 -15.80 5.76 -6.42
N ASP A 30 -15.85 6.21 -5.15
CA ASP A 30 -14.88 5.77 -4.14
C ASP A 30 -15.04 4.25 -3.89
N PRO A 31 -14.08 3.41 -4.33
CA PRO A 31 -14.17 1.97 -4.16
C PRO A 31 -13.95 1.53 -2.70
N PHE A 32 -13.41 2.43 -1.84
CA PHE A 32 -13.05 2.13 -0.46
C PHE A 32 -14.24 2.32 0.48
N THR A 33 -15.28 1.52 0.26
CA THR A 33 -16.53 1.57 1.05
C THR A 33 -16.44 0.80 2.36
N LEU A 34 -15.54 -0.18 2.48
CA LEU A 34 -15.31 -0.92 3.71
C LEU A 34 -14.32 -0.16 4.59
N ARG A 35 -14.76 0.29 5.77
CA ARG A 35 -14.01 1.23 6.61
C ARG A 35 -13.93 0.77 8.05
N PHE A 36 -12.93 1.30 8.76
CA PHE A 36 -12.73 1.18 10.21
C PHE A 36 -12.57 2.57 10.80
N LYS A 37 -13.03 2.74 12.05
CA LYS A 37 -12.60 3.90 12.84
C LYS A 37 -11.21 3.61 13.39
N VAL A 38 -10.35 4.62 13.34
CA VAL A 38 -8.98 4.53 13.83
C VAL A 38 -8.66 5.69 14.76
N LYS A 39 -7.78 5.44 15.73
CA LYS A 39 -7.21 6.44 16.62
C LYS A 39 -5.70 6.50 16.38
N PRO A 40 -5.13 7.67 16.11
CA PRO A 40 -3.68 7.79 16.01
C PRO A 40 -3.05 7.66 17.40
N ILE A 41 -2.14 6.69 17.57
CA ILE A 41 -1.26 6.55 18.74
C ILE A 41 -0.02 7.40 18.51
N ALA A 42 0.56 7.35 17.33
CA ALA A 42 1.65 8.20 16.91
C ALA A 42 1.40 8.70 15.49
N TRP A 43 1.75 9.94 15.20
CA TRP A 43 1.64 10.54 13.88
C TRP A 43 2.78 11.53 13.66
N LEU A 44 3.62 11.24 12.67
CA LEU A 44 4.79 12.04 12.33
C LEU A 44 4.51 12.85 11.05
N PRO A 45 5.00 14.10 10.98
CA PRO A 45 5.13 14.79 9.70
C PRO A 45 5.97 13.96 8.72
N LEU A 46 5.71 14.09 7.42
CA LEU A 46 6.40 13.26 6.42
C LEU A 46 7.93 13.35 6.49
N GLU A 47 8.45 14.55 6.77
CA GLU A 47 9.88 14.82 6.92
C GLU A 47 10.50 14.14 8.14
N LYS A 48 9.67 13.87 9.15
CA LYS A 48 10.05 13.16 10.38
C LYS A 48 9.83 11.65 10.28
N GLY A 49 9.16 11.20 9.20
CA GLY A 49 8.92 9.78 8.95
C GLY A 49 10.23 9.03 8.74
N ILE A 50 10.36 7.86 9.36
CA ILE A 50 11.59 7.07 9.37
C ILE A 50 11.68 6.26 8.06
N PRO A 51 12.70 6.49 7.20
CA PRO A 51 12.86 5.68 5.99
C PRO A 51 13.18 4.22 6.33
N ILE A 52 12.56 3.28 5.63
CA ILE A 52 12.77 1.85 5.89
C ILE A 52 14.24 1.42 5.70
N HIS A 53 14.96 2.06 4.77
CA HIS A 53 16.36 1.76 4.48
C HIS A 53 17.37 2.32 5.51
N LYS A 54 16.91 2.98 6.57
CA LYS A 54 17.79 3.39 7.67
C LYS A 54 18.14 2.19 8.54
N ASN A 55 19.41 2.11 8.95
CA ASN A 55 19.91 1.00 9.77
C ASN A 55 19.07 0.75 11.01
N ILE A 56 18.58 1.80 11.66
CA ILE A 56 17.65 1.70 12.80
C ILE A 56 16.39 0.89 12.50
N ILE A 57 16.00 0.76 11.23
CA ILE A 57 14.88 -0.07 10.80
C ILE A 57 15.39 -1.33 10.11
N TRP A 58 16.26 -1.14 9.09
CA TRP A 58 16.68 -2.20 8.18
C TRP A 58 17.34 -3.39 8.87
N ASP A 59 18.23 -3.10 9.84
CA ASP A 59 19.04 -4.12 10.50
C ASP A 59 18.27 -4.86 11.61
N HIS A 60 17.04 -4.42 11.93
CA HIS A 60 16.27 -4.96 13.05
C HIS A 60 15.02 -5.74 12.63
N LEU A 61 14.38 -5.39 11.52
CA LEU A 61 13.19 -6.12 11.10
C LEU A 61 13.55 -7.49 10.51
N SER A 62 12.84 -8.52 10.93
CA SER A 62 13.10 -9.91 10.54
C SER A 62 13.12 -10.14 9.03
N PHE A 63 12.35 -9.34 8.28
CA PHE A 63 12.20 -9.46 6.83
C PHE A 63 13.15 -8.53 6.04
N THR A 64 13.97 -7.70 6.70
CA THR A 64 14.98 -6.85 6.05
C THR A 64 16.40 -7.16 6.49
N GLN A 65 16.64 -7.51 7.74
CA GLN A 65 17.98 -7.65 8.35
C GLN A 65 18.93 -8.60 7.61
N LYS A 66 18.40 -9.58 6.86
CA LYS A 66 19.18 -10.55 6.07
C LYS A 66 19.27 -10.18 4.59
N LEU A 67 18.74 -9.04 4.20
CA LEU A 67 18.74 -8.58 2.81
C LEU A 67 19.77 -7.47 2.60
N PRO A 68 20.38 -7.40 1.41
CA PRO A 68 21.12 -6.21 0.99
C PRO A 68 20.20 -4.98 1.05
N ASN A 69 20.73 -3.82 1.45
CA ASN A 69 19.92 -2.60 1.68
C ASN A 69 19.25 -2.07 0.40
N ASP A 70 19.69 -2.45 -0.77
CA ASP A 70 19.10 -2.16 -2.08
C ASP A 70 18.06 -3.20 -2.54
N SER A 71 17.85 -4.26 -1.76
CA SER A 71 16.87 -5.30 -2.07
C SER A 71 15.45 -4.74 -2.07
N THR A 72 14.64 -5.20 -3.01
CA THR A 72 13.20 -4.91 -3.09
C THR A 72 12.32 -6.02 -2.49
N ARG A 73 12.91 -7.14 -2.03
CA ARG A 73 12.16 -8.30 -1.53
C ARG A 73 11.29 -8.00 -0.31
N TRP A 74 11.63 -7.01 0.50
CA TRP A 74 10.84 -6.59 1.66
C TRP A 74 9.46 -6.03 1.27
N THR A 75 9.29 -5.56 0.04
CA THR A 75 8.06 -4.89 -0.41
C THR A 75 6.83 -5.78 -0.31
N TYR A 76 6.98 -7.09 -0.50
CA TYR A 76 5.87 -8.03 -0.39
C TYR A 76 5.28 -8.10 1.04
N MET A 77 6.09 -7.80 2.07
CA MET A 77 5.60 -7.75 3.45
C MET A 77 4.77 -6.50 3.75
N VAL A 78 5.05 -5.40 3.05
CA VAL A 78 4.46 -4.08 3.34
C VAL A 78 3.37 -3.71 2.34
N PHE A 79 3.49 -4.12 1.07
CA PHE A 79 2.53 -3.78 0.01
C PHE A 79 1.47 -4.86 -0.26
N SER A 80 1.58 -6.02 0.36
CA SER A 80 0.56 -7.06 0.26
C SER A 80 -0.66 -6.75 1.15
N SER A 81 -1.70 -7.58 1.00
CA SER A 81 -2.86 -7.56 1.91
C SER A 81 -2.42 -7.58 3.38
N PRO A 82 -3.23 -7.02 4.29
CA PRO A 82 -2.95 -7.05 5.72
C PRO A 82 -2.60 -8.45 6.21
N ARG A 83 -1.49 -8.56 6.94
CA ARG A 83 -1.01 -9.81 7.53
C ARG A 83 -0.46 -9.55 8.92
N LEU A 84 -0.39 -10.60 9.72
CA LEU A 84 0.31 -10.54 11.00
C LEU A 84 1.82 -10.45 10.76
N TRP A 85 2.44 -9.52 11.42
CA TRP A 85 3.90 -9.40 11.50
C TRP A 85 4.40 -10.12 12.75
N PRO A 86 5.68 -10.53 12.80
CA PRO A 86 6.29 -11.02 14.01
C PRO A 86 6.12 -10.02 15.16
N LYS A 87 5.84 -10.52 16.35
CA LYS A 87 5.59 -9.68 17.53
C LYS A 87 6.78 -8.77 17.83
N GLU A 88 7.97 -9.32 17.71
CA GLU A 88 9.24 -8.62 17.97
C GLU A 88 9.42 -7.43 16.99
N ASP A 89 9.10 -7.62 15.73
CA ASP A 89 9.14 -6.54 14.73
C ASP A 89 8.15 -5.42 15.07
N CYS A 90 6.94 -5.79 15.50
CA CYS A 90 5.91 -4.83 15.87
C CYS A 90 6.30 -4.02 17.09
N GLU A 91 6.76 -4.68 18.15
CA GLU A 91 7.19 -4.04 19.41
C GLU A 91 8.39 -3.10 19.17
N TYR A 92 9.34 -3.55 18.36
CA TYR A 92 10.48 -2.72 17.98
C TYR A 92 10.06 -1.48 17.19
N LEU A 93 9.23 -1.63 16.17
CA LEU A 93 8.73 -0.50 15.38
C LEU A 93 7.92 0.47 16.22
N GLU A 94 7.08 -0.03 17.13
CA GLU A 94 6.32 0.82 18.04
C GLU A 94 7.26 1.70 18.86
N GLN A 95 8.27 1.10 19.50
CA GLN A 95 9.27 1.83 20.31
C GLN A 95 9.99 2.90 19.49
N VAL A 96 10.47 2.54 18.29
CA VAL A 96 11.23 3.46 17.43
C VAL A 96 10.36 4.62 16.95
N ILE A 97 9.08 4.36 16.61
CA ILE A 97 8.17 5.42 16.14
C ILE A 97 7.78 6.34 17.30
N LEU A 98 7.52 5.80 18.51
CA LEU A 98 7.23 6.60 19.69
C LEU A 98 8.43 7.45 20.10
N GLN A 99 9.63 6.89 20.08
CA GLN A 99 10.87 7.63 20.32
C GLN A 99 11.03 8.75 19.28
N GLN A 100 10.84 8.46 18.00
CA GLN A 100 10.90 9.46 16.94
C GLN A 100 9.88 10.59 17.12
N GLN A 101 8.69 10.27 17.64
CA GLN A 101 7.68 11.28 17.95
C GLN A 101 8.13 12.24 19.05
N SER A 102 8.91 11.78 20.01
CA SER A 102 9.48 12.63 21.07
C SER A 102 10.70 13.41 20.61
N GLU A 103 11.58 12.79 19.84
CA GLU A 103 12.84 13.39 19.37
C GLU A 103 12.66 14.32 18.18
N MET A 104 11.66 14.04 17.32
CA MET A 104 11.36 14.80 16.10
C MET A 104 12.59 14.97 15.19
N LYS A 105 13.43 13.93 15.10
CA LYS A 105 14.63 13.93 14.27
C LYS A 105 14.28 14.09 12.79
N ASP A 106 15.08 14.91 12.08
CA ASP A 106 14.89 15.12 10.66
C ASP A 106 15.46 13.98 9.82
N TYR A 107 14.63 13.56 8.84
CA TYR A 107 15.03 12.69 7.75
C TYR A 107 14.75 13.41 6.42
N PRO A 108 15.69 14.25 5.94
CA PRO A 108 15.47 15.03 4.73
C PRO A 108 15.10 14.14 3.54
N PHE A 109 14.21 14.64 2.68
CA PHE A 109 13.84 13.93 1.46
C PHE A 109 14.94 13.97 0.43
N SER A 110 15.21 12.83 -0.19
CA SER A 110 15.96 12.77 -1.45
C SER A 110 15.16 13.43 -2.58
N GLU A 111 15.82 13.80 -3.68
CA GLU A 111 15.13 14.37 -4.84
C GLU A 111 14.08 13.43 -5.44
N ALA A 112 14.31 12.14 -5.39
CA ALA A 112 13.35 11.12 -5.82
C ALA A 112 12.11 11.09 -4.92
N GLU A 113 12.29 11.19 -3.59
CA GLU A 113 11.18 11.26 -2.64
C GLU A 113 10.39 12.57 -2.77
N LYS A 114 11.05 13.71 -2.99
CA LYS A 114 10.37 14.99 -3.22
C LYS A 114 9.39 14.93 -4.40
N LYS A 115 9.79 14.27 -5.50
CA LYS A 115 8.91 14.05 -6.65
C LYS A 115 7.70 13.21 -6.28
N LYS A 116 7.90 12.14 -5.49
CA LYS A 116 6.82 11.26 -5.01
C LYS A 116 5.89 11.99 -4.04
N VAL A 117 6.41 12.81 -3.14
CA VAL A 117 5.61 13.61 -2.18
C VAL A 117 4.67 14.58 -2.91
N ARG A 118 5.14 15.24 -3.98
CA ARG A 118 4.31 16.14 -4.78
C ARG A 118 3.11 15.44 -5.45
N SER A 119 3.17 14.14 -5.64
CA SER A 119 2.09 13.33 -6.22
C SER A 119 1.19 12.65 -5.18
N LEU A 120 1.36 12.95 -3.89
CA LEU A 120 0.45 12.46 -2.85
C LEU A 120 -0.86 13.25 -2.87
N THR A 121 -1.95 12.56 -2.62
CA THR A 121 -3.28 13.17 -2.56
C THR A 121 -3.50 13.83 -1.21
N LYS A 122 -3.95 15.08 -1.23
CA LYS A 122 -4.37 15.79 -0.03
C LYS A 122 -5.85 15.53 0.24
N ILE A 123 -6.16 15.07 1.44
CA ILE A 123 -7.54 14.88 1.90
C ILE A 123 -7.83 15.86 3.02
N ARG A 124 -9.00 16.48 2.94
CA ARG A 124 -9.52 17.31 4.02
C ARG A 124 -10.23 16.42 5.05
N VAL A 125 -9.64 16.28 6.23
CA VAL A 125 -10.18 15.47 7.33
C VAL A 125 -11.20 16.25 8.15
N SER A 126 -11.03 17.58 8.23
CA SER A 126 -11.99 18.51 8.87
C SER A 126 -11.86 19.89 8.22
N SER A 127 -12.73 20.84 8.60
CA SER A 127 -12.68 22.22 8.10
C SER A 127 -11.33 22.92 8.28
N GLU A 128 -10.52 22.47 9.24
CA GLU A 128 -9.25 23.10 9.60
C GLU A 128 -8.03 22.17 9.42
N LYS A 129 -8.23 20.90 9.08
CA LYS A 129 -7.13 19.92 9.03
C LYS A 129 -7.10 19.18 7.69
N GLU A 130 -6.05 19.45 6.92
CA GLU A 130 -5.69 18.65 5.75
C GLU A 130 -4.68 17.57 6.14
N THR A 131 -4.83 16.40 5.58
CA THR A 131 -3.88 15.30 5.72
C THR A 131 -3.49 14.80 4.33
N VAL A 132 -2.25 14.36 4.20
CA VAL A 132 -1.74 13.79 2.94
C VAL A 132 -1.82 12.28 3.07
N ILE A 133 -2.50 11.65 2.13
CA ILE A 133 -2.58 10.20 2.06
C ILE A 133 -2.11 9.70 0.69
N GLU A 134 -1.70 8.46 0.67
CA GLU A 134 -1.51 7.72 -0.56
C GLU A 134 -2.80 6.96 -0.86
N ILE A 135 -3.41 7.26 -2.01
CA ILE A 135 -4.44 6.41 -2.58
C ILE A 135 -3.70 5.36 -3.41
N PRO A 136 -3.89 4.05 -3.13
CA PRO A 136 -3.30 3.02 -3.97
C PRO A 136 -3.79 3.19 -5.41
N ASP A 137 -2.90 3.62 -6.30
CA ASP A 137 -3.17 3.62 -7.73
C ASP A 137 -3.09 2.18 -8.21
N GLU A 138 -4.21 1.57 -8.57
CA GLU A 138 -4.24 0.26 -9.22
C GLU A 138 -3.41 0.25 -10.52
N THR A 139 -3.09 1.43 -11.05
CA THR A 139 -2.32 1.62 -12.29
C THR A 139 -0.81 1.82 -12.10
N SER A 140 -0.33 2.09 -10.87
CA SER A 140 1.07 2.51 -10.65
C SER A 140 2.05 1.37 -10.43
N GLN A 141 1.60 0.13 -10.27
CA GLN A 141 2.50 -0.99 -9.95
C GLN A 141 3.31 -1.53 -11.12
N ASN A 142 3.13 -1.03 -12.36
CA ASN A 142 3.71 -1.70 -13.52
C ASN A 142 4.22 -0.75 -14.61
N LYS A 143 5.31 -0.05 -14.38
CA LYS A 143 5.99 0.67 -15.48
C LYS A 143 7.46 0.36 -15.70
N ALA A 144 8.06 -0.60 -15.04
CA ALA A 144 9.50 -0.84 -15.18
C ALA A 144 9.95 -2.21 -15.72
N ASN A 145 9.10 -3.30 -15.71
CA ASN A 145 9.53 -4.62 -16.22
C ASN A 145 8.43 -5.44 -16.91
N THR A 146 7.51 -4.84 -17.63
CA THR A 146 6.13 -5.32 -17.72
C THR A 146 5.68 -5.97 -19.02
N SER A 147 6.52 -6.14 -20.06
CA SER A 147 5.89 -6.62 -21.33
C SER A 147 5.73 -8.14 -21.42
N LYS A 148 6.54 -8.93 -20.74
CA LYS A 148 6.49 -10.40 -20.83
C LYS A 148 5.74 -11.04 -19.66
N GLU A 149 6.06 -10.66 -18.43
CA GLU A 149 5.39 -11.16 -17.21
C GLU A 149 3.91 -10.72 -17.11
N GLU A 150 3.58 -9.48 -17.53
CA GLU A 150 2.20 -9.03 -17.64
C GLU A 150 1.38 -9.90 -18.61
N ARG A 151 1.96 -10.29 -19.75
CA ARG A 151 1.26 -11.14 -20.72
C ARG A 151 0.99 -12.53 -20.15
N GLU A 152 1.92 -13.12 -19.42
CA GLU A 152 1.74 -14.43 -18.77
C GLU A 152 0.70 -14.37 -17.66
N SER A 153 0.74 -13.36 -16.81
CA SER A 153 -0.26 -13.14 -15.76
C SER A 153 -1.67 -12.99 -16.30
N ILE A 154 -1.86 -12.18 -17.36
CA ILE A 154 -3.17 -12.01 -18.01
C ILE A 154 -3.64 -13.30 -18.68
N GLN A 155 -2.73 -14.09 -19.24
CA GLN A 155 -3.08 -15.40 -19.81
C GLN A 155 -3.55 -16.37 -18.74
N ILE A 156 -2.86 -16.45 -17.60
CA ILE A 156 -3.26 -17.29 -16.48
C ILE A 156 -4.64 -16.87 -15.96
N GLN A 157 -4.87 -15.56 -15.77
CA GLN A 157 -6.17 -15.05 -15.34
C GLN A 157 -7.29 -15.39 -16.31
N ALA A 158 -7.05 -15.27 -17.62
CA ALA A 158 -8.02 -15.64 -18.65
C ALA A 158 -8.36 -17.15 -18.61
N THR A 159 -7.34 -18.00 -18.47
CA THR A 159 -7.52 -19.45 -18.33
C THR A 159 -8.31 -19.81 -17.08
N LEU A 160 -7.99 -19.20 -15.93
CA LEU A 160 -8.72 -19.41 -14.68
C LEU A 160 -10.17 -18.94 -14.76
N ALA A 161 -10.43 -17.83 -15.45
CA ALA A 161 -11.77 -17.32 -15.68
C ALA A 161 -12.58 -18.30 -16.54
N GLU A 162 -12.01 -18.82 -17.63
CA GLU A 162 -12.64 -19.85 -18.48
C GLU A 162 -12.97 -21.13 -17.71
N ILE A 163 -12.02 -21.64 -16.92
CA ILE A 163 -12.25 -22.82 -16.09
C ILE A 163 -13.38 -22.57 -15.09
N GLY A 164 -13.37 -21.41 -14.42
CA GLY A 164 -14.38 -21.06 -13.44
C GLY A 164 -15.78 -20.96 -14.05
N GLU A 165 -15.91 -20.38 -15.25
CA GLU A 165 -17.17 -20.31 -15.99
C GLU A 165 -17.67 -21.72 -16.36
N LYS A 166 -16.82 -22.57 -16.91
CA LYS A 166 -17.18 -23.97 -17.23
C LYS A 166 -17.63 -24.77 -16.02
N LEU A 167 -17.14 -24.40 -14.83
CA LEU A 167 -17.56 -24.99 -13.56
C LEU A 167 -18.81 -24.33 -12.95
N GLY A 168 -19.40 -23.33 -13.63
CA GLY A 168 -20.60 -22.62 -13.18
C GLY A 168 -20.37 -21.58 -12.10
N TYR A 169 -19.12 -21.14 -11.86
CA TYR A 169 -18.83 -20.09 -10.90
C TYR A 169 -19.08 -18.69 -11.49
N LYS A 170 -19.48 -17.76 -10.63
CA LYS A 170 -19.49 -16.34 -10.96
C LYS A 170 -18.06 -15.79 -10.87
N ILE A 171 -17.52 -15.30 -11.99
CA ILE A 171 -16.15 -14.81 -12.05
C ILE A 171 -16.15 -13.30 -11.81
N TRP A 172 -15.33 -12.87 -10.84
CA TRP A 172 -15.02 -11.47 -10.63
C TRP A 172 -13.61 -11.16 -11.12
N LEU A 173 -13.49 -10.16 -11.97
CA LEU A 173 -12.21 -9.68 -12.50
C LEU A 173 -11.98 -8.24 -12.03
N PRO A 174 -10.74 -7.89 -11.60
CA PRO A 174 -10.36 -6.51 -11.29
C PRO A 174 -10.67 -5.58 -12.47
N LYS A 175 -11.16 -4.39 -12.20
CA LYS A 175 -11.52 -3.41 -13.23
C LYS A 175 -10.34 -3.06 -14.14
N SER A 176 -9.12 -2.99 -13.59
CA SER A 176 -7.85 -2.75 -14.31
C SER A 176 -7.53 -3.82 -15.36
N ASP A 177 -7.87 -5.06 -15.11
CA ASP A 177 -7.47 -6.20 -15.94
C ASP A 177 -8.62 -6.73 -16.80
N ARG A 178 -9.85 -6.33 -16.50
CA ARG A 178 -11.07 -6.87 -17.09
C ARG A 178 -11.05 -6.86 -18.63
N SER A 179 -10.72 -5.74 -19.24
CA SER A 179 -10.67 -5.63 -20.71
C SER A 179 -9.58 -6.50 -21.31
N ARG A 180 -8.41 -6.59 -20.66
CA ARG A 180 -7.28 -7.39 -21.14
C ARG A 180 -7.57 -8.89 -21.02
N VAL A 181 -8.15 -9.32 -19.90
CA VAL A 181 -8.53 -10.71 -19.66
C VAL A 181 -9.64 -11.13 -20.60
N LEU A 182 -10.71 -10.33 -20.75
CA LEU A 182 -11.82 -10.63 -21.67
C LEU A 182 -11.35 -10.68 -23.12
N ASN A 183 -10.50 -9.76 -23.59
CA ASN A 183 -9.97 -9.79 -24.94
C ASN A 183 -9.18 -11.07 -25.24
N LYS A 184 -8.48 -11.63 -24.25
CA LYS A 184 -7.77 -12.91 -24.39
C LYS A 184 -8.72 -14.10 -24.37
N TRP A 185 -9.75 -14.03 -23.57
CA TRP A 185 -10.77 -15.07 -23.45
C TRP A 185 -11.58 -15.25 -24.75
N TRP A 186 -11.97 -14.13 -25.39
CA TRP A 186 -12.74 -14.17 -26.66
C TRP A 186 -11.95 -14.63 -27.88
N ILE A 187 -10.63 -14.70 -27.83
CA ILE A 187 -9.79 -15.21 -28.95
C ILE A 187 -9.86 -16.75 -29.07
N TYR A 188 -10.34 -17.44 -28.04
CA TYR A 188 -10.42 -18.90 -27.97
C TYR A 188 -11.86 -19.45 -28.08
N LEU A 189 -12.85 -18.57 -28.31
CA LEU A 189 -14.21 -18.92 -28.74
C LEU A 189 -14.37 -18.72 -30.23
#